data_e02142a1dda1503980d8b4bc175f2f8c
#
_entry.id   e02142a1dda1503980d8b4bc175f2f8c
#
_cell.length_a   1.000
_cell.length_b   1.000
_cell.length_c   1.000
_cell.angle_alpha   90.00
_cell.angle_beta   90.00
_cell.angle_gamma   90.00
#
_symmetry.space_group_name_H-M   'P 1'
#
loop_
_entity.id
_entity.type
_entity.pdbx_description
1 polymer ?
#
loop_
_entity_poly.entity_id
_entity_poly.type
_entity_poly.pdbx_seq_one_letter_code
_entity_poly.pdbx_strand_id
1 'polypeptide(L)'
;MIALSDSTLHRLPAAVAVPRYDRHALKVGVVHIGVGNFHRTQEALYIDEALHLPGNESFGICGVGLTDGAAARAKAAAYKVQDGLYTVTEFAPDGIARTRVIGAMIDYLHGPADPEAVLARLTHPDTRIVTLTITEGGYNIDETTGVFTLTAPEVAHDLAGGEPRTVFGYVVKALARRRAAGLAAFAVASCDNLRGNGDTARNAFVSFARARGPDLANWIDREVDFPNSMVDRIAPQVSDAERAKLNASSGVDDRLPAMAETFNQWVVEDRFRYGRPALEAVGVTFRDDVAAFVAVKGRMINASHMHMAYPSILRGERIVHEAMRDPRIVRLISTFLSRDVIPYVEPPTGVSVANYETMIVERFSNPAIGDQLLRVGGDGASKLPIFHSKTIATLIAAGADLSREAFLLACFARYLLGRDDNGSDFPVFEPVLTAADWEQIRDEPAGVLRAAPFTSLGLADHASFRRAFDRVTETLAQYGASKALDDVLAET
;
A
#
# COMPACT_ATOMS: atom_id res chain seq x y z
N MET A 1 -21.13 -20.29 -15.39
CA MET A 1 -20.38 -19.99 -14.15
C MET A 1 -21.27 -20.31 -12.96
N ILE A 2 -20.67 -20.72 -11.83
CA ILE A 2 -21.39 -21.06 -10.59
C ILE A 2 -21.32 -19.83 -9.67
N ALA A 3 -22.49 -19.35 -9.22
CA ALA A 3 -22.55 -18.21 -8.30
C ALA A 3 -21.86 -18.57 -6.98
N LEU A 4 -21.01 -17.67 -6.48
CA LEU A 4 -20.20 -17.88 -5.27
C LEU A 4 -21.06 -17.66 -4.02
N SER A 5 -21.16 -18.69 -3.18
CA SER A 5 -21.78 -18.66 -1.86
C SER A 5 -21.35 -19.88 -1.05
N ASP A 6 -21.56 -19.90 0.27
CA ASP A 6 -21.28 -21.07 1.10
C ASP A 6 -21.98 -22.33 0.57
N SER A 7 -23.22 -22.20 0.15
CA SER A 7 -24.02 -23.32 -0.35
C SER A 7 -23.52 -23.90 -1.67
N THR A 8 -22.66 -23.18 -2.42
CA THR A 8 -22.17 -23.59 -3.74
C THR A 8 -20.69 -23.99 -3.75
N LEU A 9 -19.95 -23.80 -2.67
CA LEU A 9 -18.51 -24.13 -2.60
C LEU A 9 -18.20 -25.55 -3.09
N HIS A 10 -19.00 -26.53 -2.72
CA HIS A 10 -18.78 -27.94 -3.11
C HIS A 10 -19.04 -28.22 -4.61
N ARG A 11 -19.58 -27.25 -5.35
CA ARG A 11 -19.91 -27.37 -6.79
C ARG A 11 -18.90 -26.65 -7.67
N LEU A 12 -17.99 -25.86 -7.07
CA LEU A 12 -17.00 -25.10 -7.83
C LEU A 12 -16.06 -26.03 -8.59
N PRO A 13 -15.48 -25.57 -9.72
CA PRO A 13 -14.50 -26.36 -10.48
C PRO A 13 -13.34 -26.84 -9.59
N ALA A 14 -12.90 -28.07 -9.79
CA ALA A 14 -11.82 -28.70 -8.98
C ALA A 14 -10.48 -27.93 -9.05
N ALA A 15 -10.29 -27.10 -10.09
CA ALA A 15 -9.12 -26.24 -10.22
C ALA A 15 -9.15 -25.02 -9.27
N VAL A 16 -10.31 -24.71 -8.67
CA VAL A 16 -10.47 -23.62 -7.70
C VAL A 16 -10.34 -24.17 -6.30
N ALA A 17 -9.31 -23.76 -5.59
CA ALA A 17 -9.16 -24.17 -4.18
C ALA A 17 -10.23 -23.48 -3.32
N VAL A 18 -10.81 -24.23 -2.38
CA VAL A 18 -11.86 -23.74 -1.48
C VAL A 18 -11.44 -23.90 -0.02
N PRO A 19 -11.98 -23.10 0.91
CA PRO A 19 -11.77 -23.28 2.34
C PRO A 19 -12.17 -24.69 2.79
N ARG A 20 -11.34 -25.34 3.59
CA ARG A 20 -11.59 -26.71 4.13
C ARG A 20 -11.98 -26.69 5.61
N TYR A 21 -11.86 -25.55 6.27
CA TYR A 21 -12.31 -25.35 7.64
C TYR A 21 -13.83 -25.06 7.67
N ASP A 22 -14.45 -25.34 8.81
CA ASP A 22 -15.87 -25.02 9.02
C ASP A 22 -16.05 -23.50 9.27
N ARG A 23 -16.51 -22.77 8.28
CA ARG A 23 -16.76 -21.32 8.37
C ARG A 23 -17.82 -20.97 9.41
N HIS A 24 -18.79 -21.84 9.66
CA HIS A 24 -19.86 -21.62 10.65
C HIS A 24 -19.36 -21.74 12.09
N ALA A 25 -18.25 -22.42 12.31
CA ALA A 25 -17.61 -22.52 13.62
C ALA A 25 -16.69 -21.32 13.93
N LEU A 26 -16.39 -20.48 12.94
CA LEU A 26 -15.48 -19.35 13.13
C LEU A 26 -16.12 -18.24 14.00
N LYS A 27 -15.24 -17.62 14.82
CA LYS A 27 -15.56 -16.39 15.55
C LYS A 27 -14.78 -15.22 14.97
N VAL A 28 -15.37 -14.03 15.00
CA VAL A 28 -14.68 -12.81 14.57
C VAL A 28 -13.68 -12.38 15.64
N GLY A 29 -12.41 -12.66 15.42
CA GLY A 29 -11.28 -12.17 16.23
C GLY A 29 -10.57 -10.99 15.60
N VAL A 30 -10.73 -10.79 14.29
CA VAL A 30 -10.13 -9.71 13.52
C VAL A 30 -11.22 -8.82 12.93
N VAL A 31 -11.10 -7.51 13.14
CA VAL A 31 -11.92 -6.51 12.45
C VAL A 31 -11.00 -5.73 11.52
N HIS A 32 -11.26 -5.80 10.23
CA HIS A 32 -10.47 -5.06 9.24
C HIS A 32 -11.21 -3.83 8.74
N ILE A 33 -10.59 -2.64 8.87
CA ILE A 33 -11.15 -1.38 8.37
C ILE A 33 -10.42 -0.96 7.10
N GLY A 34 -11.18 -0.80 6.01
CA GLY A 34 -10.61 -0.44 4.72
C GLY A 34 -10.46 -1.61 3.76
N VAL A 35 -11.48 -2.48 3.63
CA VAL A 35 -11.44 -3.66 2.76
C VAL A 35 -11.21 -3.28 1.31
N GLY A 36 -9.94 -3.22 0.91
CA GLY A 36 -9.47 -2.96 -0.45
C GLY A 36 -8.92 -4.20 -1.13
N ASN A 37 -8.29 -4.02 -2.31
CA ASN A 37 -7.65 -5.13 -3.02
C ASN A 37 -6.46 -5.68 -2.25
N PHE A 38 -5.66 -4.80 -1.66
CA PHE A 38 -4.49 -5.18 -0.90
C PHE A 38 -4.87 -6.10 0.28
N HIS A 39 -5.76 -5.66 1.17
CA HIS A 39 -6.24 -6.51 2.27
C HIS A 39 -6.75 -7.86 1.79
N ARG A 40 -7.59 -7.89 0.74
CA ARG A 40 -8.20 -9.11 0.23
C ARG A 40 -7.21 -10.13 -0.31
N THR A 41 -6.09 -9.66 -0.86
CA THR A 41 -5.09 -10.50 -1.50
C THR A 41 -3.86 -10.76 -0.63
N GLN A 42 -3.69 -10.01 0.47
CA GLN A 42 -2.51 -10.11 1.33
C GLN A 42 -2.90 -10.60 2.73
N GLU A 43 -3.39 -9.75 3.61
CA GLU A 43 -3.69 -10.07 5.00
C GLU A 43 -4.76 -11.16 5.14
N ALA A 44 -5.88 -10.99 4.43
CA ALA A 44 -6.97 -11.96 4.49
C ALA A 44 -6.57 -13.33 3.95
N LEU A 45 -5.63 -13.39 3.00
CA LEU A 45 -5.08 -14.65 2.50
C LEU A 45 -4.23 -15.35 3.57
N TYR A 46 -3.36 -14.64 4.30
CA TYR A 46 -2.60 -15.21 5.39
C TYR A 46 -3.51 -15.72 6.53
N ILE A 47 -4.55 -14.98 6.86
CA ILE A 47 -5.52 -15.42 7.87
C ILE A 47 -6.30 -16.63 7.37
N ASP A 48 -6.71 -16.67 6.10
CA ASP A 48 -7.38 -17.81 5.47
C ASP A 48 -6.52 -19.09 5.53
N GLU A 49 -5.24 -18.96 5.23
CA GLU A 49 -4.29 -20.08 5.37
C GLU A 49 -4.13 -20.52 6.83
N ALA A 50 -4.05 -19.58 7.77
CA ALA A 50 -3.94 -19.89 9.20
C ALA A 50 -5.19 -20.61 9.74
N LEU A 51 -6.38 -20.28 9.21
CA LEU A 51 -7.64 -20.94 9.61
C LEU A 51 -7.69 -22.43 9.22
N HIS A 52 -6.83 -22.90 8.31
CA HIS A 52 -6.68 -24.33 8.04
C HIS A 52 -5.90 -25.07 9.14
N LEU A 53 -5.22 -24.35 10.03
CA LEU A 53 -4.48 -24.90 11.15
C LEU A 53 -5.39 -24.91 12.40
N PRO A 54 -5.37 -26.00 13.21
CA PRO A 54 -6.21 -26.08 14.40
C PRO A 54 -5.85 -24.99 15.42
N GLY A 55 -6.87 -24.49 16.14
CA GLY A 55 -6.73 -23.47 17.19
C GLY A 55 -6.82 -22.04 16.68
N ASN A 56 -7.07 -21.82 15.40
CA ASN A 56 -7.22 -20.49 14.81
C ASN A 56 -8.69 -20.10 14.54
N GLU A 57 -9.67 -20.91 14.92
CA GLU A 57 -11.10 -20.71 14.64
C GLU A 57 -11.65 -19.39 15.23
N SER A 58 -10.92 -18.82 16.19
CA SER A 58 -11.29 -17.54 16.83
C SER A 58 -10.80 -16.30 16.07
N PHE A 59 -10.28 -16.44 14.85
CA PHE A 59 -9.68 -15.34 14.09
C PHE A 59 -10.32 -15.13 12.69
N GLY A 60 -11.59 -15.47 12.54
CA GLY A 60 -12.36 -15.01 11.38
C GLY A 60 -12.37 -13.48 11.28
N ILE A 61 -12.54 -12.96 10.08
CA ILE A 61 -12.50 -11.53 9.78
C ILE A 61 -13.91 -10.96 9.66
N CYS A 62 -14.15 -9.81 10.29
CA CYS A 62 -15.23 -8.90 9.93
C CYS A 62 -14.64 -7.70 9.16
N GLY A 63 -14.98 -7.57 7.89
CA GLY A 63 -14.63 -6.42 7.10
C GLY A 63 -15.49 -5.20 7.42
N VAL A 64 -14.91 -4.00 7.43
CA VAL A 64 -15.61 -2.74 7.67
C VAL A 64 -15.29 -1.74 6.57
N GLY A 65 -16.33 -1.21 5.92
CA GLY A 65 -16.22 -0.09 4.99
C GLY A 65 -16.74 1.19 5.64
N LEU A 66 -15.94 2.26 5.64
CA LEU A 66 -16.33 3.56 6.19
C LEU A 66 -16.70 4.61 5.13
N THR A 67 -16.44 4.33 3.85
CA THR A 67 -16.79 5.21 2.74
C THR A 67 -18.26 5.04 2.39
N ASP A 68 -18.99 6.14 2.16
CA ASP A 68 -20.35 6.09 1.64
C ASP A 68 -20.37 6.21 0.10
N GLY A 69 -21.53 6.03 -0.48
CA GLY A 69 -21.78 6.14 -1.91
C GLY A 69 -22.31 4.86 -2.54
N ALA A 70 -22.74 4.95 -3.80
CA ALA A 70 -23.37 3.84 -4.52
C ALA A 70 -22.45 2.61 -4.66
N ALA A 71 -21.17 2.85 -4.96
CA ALA A 71 -20.18 1.77 -5.09
C ALA A 71 -19.92 1.04 -3.77
N ALA A 72 -19.84 1.78 -2.65
CA ALA A 72 -19.65 1.19 -1.32
C ALA A 72 -20.85 0.33 -0.90
N ARG A 73 -22.05 0.82 -1.13
CA ARG A 73 -23.29 0.06 -0.88
C ARG A 73 -23.42 -1.18 -1.77
N ALA A 74 -23.04 -1.08 -3.05
CA ALA A 74 -23.03 -2.22 -3.97
C ALA A 74 -22.01 -3.29 -3.52
N LYS A 75 -20.84 -2.87 -3.05
CA LYS A 75 -19.81 -3.76 -2.49
C LYS A 75 -20.32 -4.47 -1.23
N ALA A 76 -20.95 -3.76 -0.30
CA ALA A 76 -21.55 -4.36 0.89
C ALA A 76 -22.64 -5.38 0.53
N ALA A 77 -23.49 -5.06 -0.43
CA ALA A 77 -24.51 -5.99 -0.93
C ALA A 77 -23.90 -7.23 -1.59
N ALA A 78 -22.80 -7.08 -2.33
CA ALA A 78 -22.10 -8.20 -2.95
C ALA A 78 -21.51 -9.15 -1.90
N TYR A 79 -20.84 -8.65 -0.85
CA TYR A 79 -20.35 -9.47 0.26
C TYR A 79 -21.48 -10.23 0.95
N LYS A 80 -22.61 -9.56 1.20
CA LYS A 80 -23.77 -10.20 1.82
C LYS A 80 -24.33 -11.35 0.98
N VAL A 81 -24.41 -11.19 -0.34
CA VAL A 81 -24.91 -12.22 -1.27
C VAL A 81 -23.96 -13.41 -1.39
N GLN A 82 -22.66 -13.16 -1.22
CA GLN A 82 -21.60 -14.16 -1.32
C GLN A 82 -21.15 -14.71 0.04
N ASP A 83 -21.87 -14.46 1.11
CA ASP A 83 -21.53 -14.92 2.48
C ASP A 83 -20.11 -14.49 2.91
N GLY A 84 -19.66 -13.31 2.47
CA GLY A 84 -18.31 -12.80 2.70
C GLY A 84 -17.23 -13.40 1.80
N LEU A 85 -17.53 -14.40 0.99
CA LEU A 85 -16.61 -15.08 0.09
C LEU A 85 -16.21 -14.19 -1.10
N TYR A 86 -15.00 -14.42 -1.60
CA TYR A 86 -14.51 -13.90 -2.88
C TYR A 86 -13.35 -14.75 -3.38
N THR A 87 -13.06 -14.64 -4.67
CA THR A 87 -11.90 -15.33 -5.26
C THR A 87 -10.68 -14.44 -5.31
N VAL A 88 -9.51 -15.04 -5.12
CA VAL A 88 -8.20 -14.46 -5.43
C VAL A 88 -7.55 -15.30 -6.52
N THR A 89 -7.18 -14.66 -7.63
CA THR A 89 -6.35 -15.28 -8.65
C THR A 89 -4.93 -14.74 -8.55
N GLU A 90 -3.99 -15.63 -8.27
CA GLU A 90 -2.58 -15.34 -8.15
C GLU A 90 -1.88 -15.69 -9.47
N PHE A 91 -1.08 -14.74 -9.99
CA PHE A 91 -0.35 -14.89 -11.25
C PHE A 91 1.15 -14.98 -10.99
N ALA A 92 1.74 -16.08 -11.37
CA ALA A 92 3.19 -16.27 -11.35
C ALA A 92 3.85 -15.60 -12.56
N PRO A 93 5.16 -15.24 -12.48
CA PRO A 93 5.88 -14.63 -13.60
C PRO A 93 5.91 -15.50 -14.89
N ASP A 94 5.81 -16.81 -14.75
CA ASP A 94 5.71 -17.77 -15.85
C ASP A 94 4.33 -17.85 -16.51
N GLY A 95 3.37 -17.04 -16.05
CA GLY A 95 2.00 -16.96 -16.57
C GLY A 95 1.04 -17.98 -15.96
N ILE A 96 1.49 -18.83 -15.04
CA ILE A 96 0.60 -19.79 -14.32
C ILE A 96 -0.32 -18.98 -13.40
N ALA A 97 -1.63 -19.21 -13.55
CA ALA A 97 -2.66 -18.62 -12.71
C ALA A 97 -3.24 -19.67 -11.77
N ARG A 98 -3.43 -19.30 -10.49
CA ARG A 98 -4.07 -20.15 -9.49
C ARG A 98 -5.19 -19.37 -8.83
N THR A 99 -6.40 -19.92 -8.87
CA THR A 99 -7.56 -19.29 -8.24
C THR A 99 -7.96 -20.04 -6.97
N ARG A 100 -8.19 -19.28 -5.92
CA ARG A 100 -8.72 -19.79 -4.65
C ARG A 100 -9.88 -18.94 -4.15
N VAL A 101 -10.76 -19.52 -3.37
CA VAL A 101 -11.80 -18.81 -2.62
C VAL A 101 -11.21 -18.47 -1.25
N ILE A 102 -11.33 -17.21 -0.85
CA ILE A 102 -11.03 -16.75 0.50
C ILE A 102 -12.30 -16.81 1.34
N GLY A 103 -12.25 -17.59 2.41
CA GLY A 103 -13.35 -17.80 3.35
C GLY A 103 -13.16 -17.15 4.71
N ALA A 104 -11.99 -16.55 4.97
CA ALA A 104 -11.65 -15.94 6.25
C ALA A 104 -12.59 -14.79 6.64
N MET A 105 -13.11 -14.05 5.67
CA MET A 105 -14.07 -12.98 5.93
C MET A 105 -15.49 -13.55 6.06
N ILE A 106 -16.01 -13.59 7.30
CA ILE A 106 -17.29 -14.18 7.65
C ILE A 106 -18.39 -13.14 7.91
N ASP A 107 -18.03 -11.86 7.94
CA ASP A 107 -18.95 -10.74 8.12
C ASP A 107 -18.44 -9.49 7.40
N TYR A 108 -19.34 -8.61 6.96
CA TYR A 108 -19.00 -7.32 6.40
C TYR A 108 -20.00 -6.25 6.83
N LEU A 109 -19.51 -5.18 7.43
CA LEU A 109 -20.29 -4.06 7.92
C LEU A 109 -20.01 -2.79 7.11
N HIS A 110 -21.08 -2.08 6.77
CA HIS A 110 -21.02 -0.77 6.13
C HIS A 110 -21.30 0.30 7.17
N GLY A 111 -20.24 0.95 7.68
CA GLY A 111 -20.32 1.91 8.78
C GLY A 111 -21.33 3.04 8.57
N PRO A 112 -21.39 3.70 7.40
CA PRO A 112 -22.38 4.75 7.16
C PRO A 112 -23.84 4.28 7.19
N ALA A 113 -24.11 2.99 6.95
CA ALA A 113 -25.47 2.45 7.01
C ALA A 113 -25.87 2.00 8.43
N ASP A 114 -24.93 1.49 9.20
CA ASP A 114 -25.15 1.04 10.58
C ASP A 114 -23.89 1.26 11.45
N PRO A 115 -23.69 2.49 11.94
CA PRO A 115 -22.55 2.81 12.80
C PRO A 115 -22.54 2.00 14.11
N GLU A 116 -23.73 1.68 14.65
CA GLU A 116 -23.80 0.94 15.91
C GLU A 116 -23.39 -0.52 15.74
N ALA A 117 -23.70 -1.17 14.62
CA ALA A 117 -23.22 -2.52 14.34
C ALA A 117 -21.70 -2.58 14.32
N VAL A 118 -21.01 -1.58 13.72
CA VAL A 118 -19.55 -1.49 13.74
C VAL A 118 -19.03 -1.30 15.15
N LEU A 119 -19.62 -0.39 15.93
CA LEU A 119 -19.25 -0.17 17.33
C LEU A 119 -19.48 -1.43 18.20
N ALA A 120 -20.60 -2.12 18.02
CA ALA A 120 -20.91 -3.36 18.72
C ALA A 120 -19.87 -4.45 18.39
N ARG A 121 -19.48 -4.58 17.10
CA ARG A 121 -18.45 -5.52 16.67
C ARG A 121 -17.09 -5.20 17.27
N LEU A 122 -16.64 -3.96 17.21
CA LEU A 122 -15.38 -3.52 17.82
C LEU A 122 -15.39 -3.68 19.36
N THR A 123 -16.56 -3.52 20.00
CA THR A 123 -16.70 -3.68 21.46
C THR A 123 -16.79 -5.15 21.88
N HIS A 124 -17.09 -6.07 20.95
CA HIS A 124 -17.28 -7.49 21.26
C HIS A 124 -16.03 -8.10 21.93
N PRO A 125 -16.17 -8.92 23.01
CA PRO A 125 -15.03 -9.49 23.73
C PRO A 125 -14.13 -10.37 22.85
N ASP A 126 -14.67 -11.03 21.82
CA ASP A 126 -13.89 -11.87 20.91
C ASP A 126 -12.99 -11.04 19.96
N THR A 127 -13.25 -9.75 19.74
CA THR A 127 -12.38 -8.89 18.92
C THR A 127 -11.06 -8.66 19.63
N ARG A 128 -9.96 -9.12 19.03
CA ARG A 128 -8.59 -9.07 19.57
C ARG A 128 -7.67 -8.21 18.75
N ILE A 129 -7.93 -8.09 17.45
CA ILE A 129 -7.10 -7.35 16.51
C ILE A 129 -8.00 -6.47 15.64
N VAL A 130 -7.60 -5.22 15.47
CA VAL A 130 -8.16 -4.32 14.44
C VAL A 130 -7.03 -4.04 13.46
N THR A 131 -7.23 -4.38 12.18
CA THR A 131 -6.26 -4.12 11.13
C THR A 131 -6.74 -3.01 10.21
N LEU A 132 -5.82 -2.25 9.65
CA LEU A 132 -6.11 -1.03 8.89
C LEU A 132 -5.44 -1.07 7.52
N THR A 133 -6.21 -0.73 6.46
CA THR A 133 -5.71 -0.27 5.18
C THR A 133 -6.52 0.96 4.76
N ILE A 134 -6.14 2.11 5.30
CA ILE A 134 -6.86 3.37 5.19
C ILE A 134 -6.12 4.41 4.36
N THR A 135 -5.03 4.01 3.73
CA THR A 135 -4.05 4.81 2.98
C THR A 135 -3.28 5.80 3.86
N GLU A 136 -2.19 6.33 3.33
CA GLU A 136 -1.28 7.24 4.04
C GLU A 136 -2.03 8.49 4.57
N GLY A 137 -2.84 9.12 3.72
CA GLY A 137 -3.65 10.28 4.11
C GLY A 137 -4.73 9.98 5.14
N GLY A 138 -5.15 8.73 5.27
CA GLY A 138 -6.17 8.29 6.23
C GLY A 138 -5.78 8.41 7.69
N TYR A 139 -4.47 8.54 7.99
CA TYR A 139 -3.98 8.74 9.36
C TYR A 139 -4.09 10.19 9.84
N ASN A 140 -4.37 11.13 8.95
CA ASN A 140 -4.62 12.52 9.27
C ASN A 140 -3.47 13.20 10.05
N ILE A 141 -2.24 12.75 9.76
CA ILE A 141 -0.99 13.31 10.28
C ILE A 141 -0.44 14.31 9.27
N ASP A 142 -0.09 15.50 9.73
CA ASP A 142 0.67 16.45 8.93
C ASP A 142 2.09 15.93 8.72
N GLU A 143 2.49 15.68 7.49
CA GLU A 143 3.76 15.04 7.16
C GLU A 143 4.99 15.89 7.53
N THR A 144 4.82 17.22 7.60
CA THR A 144 5.90 18.15 7.94
C THR A 144 6.15 18.21 9.44
N THR A 145 5.08 18.23 10.23
CA THR A 145 5.14 18.44 11.69
C THR A 145 5.00 17.14 12.47
N GLY A 146 4.51 16.07 11.85
CA GLY A 146 4.16 14.82 12.53
C GLY A 146 2.95 14.96 13.48
N VAL A 147 2.20 16.05 13.38
CA VAL A 147 1.08 16.36 14.29
C VAL A 147 -0.23 15.86 13.70
N PHE A 148 -1.05 15.24 14.54
CA PHE A 148 -2.40 14.83 14.16
C PHE A 148 -3.32 16.05 13.99
N THR A 149 -4.03 16.13 12.86
CA THR A 149 -4.87 17.29 12.49
C THR A 149 -6.25 17.19 13.11
N LEU A 150 -6.45 17.81 14.26
CA LEU A 150 -7.72 17.81 15.01
C LEU A 150 -8.83 18.61 14.31
N THR A 151 -8.46 19.55 13.43
CA THR A 151 -9.38 20.48 12.76
C THR A 151 -9.95 19.96 11.45
N ALA A 152 -9.53 18.79 10.99
CA ALA A 152 -10.14 18.16 9.82
C ALA A 152 -11.65 17.94 10.06
N PRO A 153 -12.54 18.28 9.10
CA PRO A 153 -13.98 18.36 9.33
C PRO A 153 -14.60 17.10 9.95
N GLU A 154 -14.22 15.92 9.43
CA GLU A 154 -14.78 14.65 9.93
C GLU A 154 -14.22 14.28 11.32
N VAL A 155 -12.95 14.62 11.59
CA VAL A 155 -12.33 14.47 12.92
C VAL A 155 -13.00 15.38 13.94
N ALA A 156 -13.21 16.65 13.60
CA ALA A 156 -13.89 17.62 14.45
C ALA A 156 -15.35 17.19 14.74
N HIS A 157 -16.06 16.63 13.74
CA HIS A 157 -17.38 16.07 13.91
C HIS A 157 -17.39 14.95 14.97
N ASP A 158 -16.45 14.00 14.87
CA ASP A 158 -16.38 12.86 15.79
C ASP A 158 -15.97 13.31 17.21
N LEU A 159 -15.11 14.32 17.31
CA LEU A 159 -14.72 14.92 18.61
C LEU A 159 -15.89 15.63 19.29
N ALA A 160 -16.81 16.24 18.51
CA ALA A 160 -18.02 16.85 19.05
C ALA A 160 -19.04 15.85 19.60
N GLY A 161 -18.80 14.54 19.45
CA GLY A 161 -19.61 13.48 20.03
C GLY A 161 -20.72 12.95 19.12
N GLY A 162 -20.71 13.28 17.84
CA GLY A 162 -21.61 12.73 16.82
C GLY A 162 -21.44 11.22 16.59
N GLU A 163 -22.24 10.68 15.67
CA GLU A 163 -22.01 9.33 15.17
C GLU A 163 -20.65 9.27 14.48
N PRO A 164 -19.83 8.23 14.75
CA PRO A 164 -18.49 8.16 14.18
C PRO A 164 -18.51 8.11 12.65
N ARG A 165 -17.61 8.88 12.03
CA ARG A 165 -17.39 8.89 10.58
C ARG A 165 -15.96 8.45 10.24
N THR A 166 -15.01 8.73 11.14
CA THR A 166 -13.61 8.39 10.94
C THR A 166 -13.25 7.08 11.64
N VAL A 167 -12.18 6.44 11.20
CA VAL A 167 -11.60 5.29 11.87
C VAL A 167 -11.27 5.61 13.35
N PHE A 168 -10.82 6.84 13.62
CA PHE A 168 -10.51 7.30 14.99
C PHE A 168 -11.75 7.33 15.87
N GLY A 169 -12.85 7.89 15.36
CA GLY A 169 -14.13 7.93 16.08
C GLY A 169 -14.64 6.55 16.43
N TYR A 170 -14.65 5.62 15.48
CA TYR A 170 -15.07 4.24 15.71
C TYR A 170 -14.19 3.52 16.71
N VAL A 171 -12.88 3.48 16.49
CA VAL A 171 -11.95 2.71 17.31
C VAL A 171 -11.84 3.28 18.73
N VAL A 172 -11.69 4.59 18.88
CA VAL A 172 -11.56 5.21 20.22
C VAL A 172 -12.88 5.13 21.01
N LYS A 173 -14.03 5.28 20.35
CA LYS A 173 -15.34 5.10 21.01
C LYS A 173 -15.55 3.64 21.44
N ALA A 174 -15.16 2.67 20.64
CA ALA A 174 -15.21 1.25 21.01
C ALA A 174 -14.25 0.92 22.16
N LEU A 175 -13.02 1.45 22.16
CA LEU A 175 -12.05 1.29 23.25
C LEU A 175 -12.57 1.90 24.55
N ALA A 176 -13.24 3.07 24.48
CA ALA A 176 -13.88 3.67 25.65
C ALA A 176 -15.02 2.77 26.22
N ARG A 177 -15.84 2.17 25.34
CA ARG A 177 -16.89 1.21 25.75
C ARG A 177 -16.28 -0.05 26.38
N ARG A 178 -15.20 -0.60 25.79
CA ARG A 178 -14.50 -1.77 26.32
C ARG A 178 -13.93 -1.48 27.71
N ARG A 179 -13.26 -0.34 27.88
CA ARG A 179 -12.74 0.11 29.20
C ARG A 179 -13.84 0.21 30.23
N ALA A 180 -14.97 0.84 29.88
CA ALA A 180 -16.11 0.99 30.78
C ALA A 180 -16.76 -0.35 31.16
N ALA A 181 -16.72 -1.34 30.26
CA ALA A 181 -17.22 -2.69 30.49
C ALA A 181 -16.19 -3.62 31.17
N GLY A 182 -14.98 -3.13 31.50
CA GLY A 182 -13.92 -3.96 32.06
C GLY A 182 -13.33 -4.99 31.08
N LEU A 183 -13.55 -4.82 29.79
CA LEU A 183 -12.99 -5.69 28.74
C LEU A 183 -11.54 -5.28 28.41
N ALA A 184 -10.74 -6.26 28.02
CA ALA A 184 -9.40 -6.01 27.49
C ALA A 184 -9.44 -5.12 26.24
N ALA A 185 -8.38 -4.39 25.94
CA ALA A 185 -8.21 -3.69 24.67
C ALA A 185 -8.04 -4.71 23.52
N PHE A 186 -7.71 -4.26 22.33
CA PHE A 186 -7.27 -5.04 21.17
C PHE A 186 -6.01 -4.41 20.60
N ALA A 187 -5.27 -5.16 19.78
CA ALA A 187 -4.19 -4.59 19.01
C ALA A 187 -4.73 -3.81 17.79
N VAL A 188 -4.06 -2.72 17.41
CA VAL A 188 -4.34 -1.97 16.18
C VAL A 188 -3.14 -2.08 15.26
N ALA A 189 -3.25 -2.88 14.21
CA ALA A 189 -2.18 -3.19 13.28
C ALA A 189 -2.41 -2.48 11.94
N SER A 190 -1.58 -1.51 11.62
CA SER A 190 -1.58 -0.89 10.30
C SER A 190 -0.92 -1.81 9.29
N CYS A 191 -1.56 -2.00 8.14
CA CYS A 191 -1.03 -2.66 6.95
C CYS A 191 -0.84 -1.66 5.79
N ASP A 192 -0.79 -0.37 6.08
CA ASP A 192 -0.51 0.67 5.11
C ASP A 192 0.99 0.85 4.87
N ASN A 193 1.34 1.38 3.69
CA ASN A 193 2.71 1.50 3.23
C ASN A 193 3.40 2.77 3.76
N LEU A 194 3.48 2.89 5.10
CA LEU A 194 4.09 4.00 5.83
C LEU A 194 5.34 3.55 6.59
N ARG A 195 6.30 4.46 6.77
CA ARG A 195 7.40 4.24 7.71
C ARG A 195 6.85 4.31 9.13
N GLY A 196 7.13 3.27 9.95
CA GLY A 196 6.64 3.22 11.31
C GLY A 196 5.11 3.32 11.36
N ASN A 197 4.42 2.53 10.55
CA ASN A 197 2.97 2.58 10.40
C ASN A 197 2.22 2.30 11.72
N GLY A 198 2.76 1.44 12.58
CA GLY A 198 2.25 1.22 13.93
C GLY A 198 2.43 2.45 14.83
N ASP A 199 3.61 3.10 14.78
CA ASP A 199 3.86 4.33 15.54
C ASP A 199 2.99 5.49 15.05
N THR A 200 2.77 5.57 13.73
CA THR A 200 1.86 6.55 13.11
C THR A 200 0.42 6.31 13.59
N ALA A 201 -0.04 5.07 13.58
CA ALA A 201 -1.35 4.71 14.11
C ALA A 201 -1.46 5.07 15.60
N ARG A 202 -0.46 4.72 16.42
CA ARG A 202 -0.43 5.10 17.85
C ARG A 202 -0.56 6.60 18.03
N ASN A 203 0.26 7.38 17.30
CA ASN A 203 0.19 8.85 17.36
C ASN A 203 -1.22 9.36 17.04
N ALA A 204 -1.83 8.90 15.95
CA ALA A 204 -3.15 9.33 15.53
C ALA A 204 -4.24 8.98 16.55
N PHE A 205 -4.34 7.72 16.97
CA PHE A 205 -5.37 7.27 17.91
C PHE A 205 -5.21 7.86 19.31
N VAL A 206 -3.99 7.96 19.82
CA VAL A 206 -3.72 8.56 21.14
C VAL A 206 -3.98 10.08 21.12
N SER A 207 -3.62 10.77 20.04
CA SER A 207 -3.89 12.20 19.89
C SER A 207 -5.39 12.50 19.80
N PHE A 208 -6.14 11.73 19.02
CA PHE A 208 -7.59 11.83 18.98
C PHE A 208 -8.22 11.54 20.35
N ALA A 209 -7.77 10.48 21.04
CA ALA A 209 -8.27 10.15 22.37
C ALA A 209 -7.95 11.23 23.40
N ARG A 210 -6.78 11.87 23.30
CA ARG A 210 -6.35 12.96 24.18
C ARG A 210 -7.23 14.19 24.07
N ALA A 211 -7.70 14.50 22.87
CA ALA A 211 -8.68 15.57 22.65
C ALA A 211 -10.05 15.27 23.30
N ARG A 212 -10.36 13.99 23.56
CA ARG A 212 -11.57 13.58 24.30
C ARG A 212 -11.37 13.48 25.81
N GLY A 213 -10.14 13.25 26.28
CA GLY A 213 -9.80 13.19 27.68
C GLY A 213 -8.47 12.46 27.93
N PRO A 214 -7.62 13.01 28.81
CA PRO A 214 -6.28 12.46 29.04
C PRO A 214 -6.28 11.04 29.63
N ASP A 215 -7.26 10.70 30.46
CA ASP A 215 -7.34 9.38 31.09
C ASP A 215 -7.59 8.25 30.08
N LEU A 216 -8.43 8.52 29.06
CA LEU A 216 -8.67 7.56 27.99
C LEU A 216 -7.43 7.42 27.11
N ALA A 217 -6.80 8.53 26.75
CA ALA A 217 -5.56 8.52 25.96
C ALA A 217 -4.44 7.73 26.65
N ASN A 218 -4.22 7.97 27.94
CA ASN A 218 -3.21 7.27 28.74
C ASN A 218 -3.51 5.76 28.85
N TRP A 219 -4.79 5.38 28.91
CA TRP A 219 -5.19 3.98 28.92
C TRP A 219 -4.95 3.32 27.55
N ILE A 220 -5.34 3.98 26.45
CA ILE A 220 -5.09 3.49 25.09
C ILE A 220 -3.59 3.34 24.85
N ASP A 221 -2.80 4.33 25.19
CA ASP A 221 -1.34 4.35 25.02
C ASP A 221 -0.64 3.19 25.75
N ARG A 222 -1.18 2.74 26.88
CA ARG A 222 -0.64 1.66 27.69
C ARG A 222 -1.18 0.28 27.29
N GLU A 223 -2.47 0.18 26.95
CA GLU A 223 -3.15 -1.11 26.80
C GLU A 223 -3.30 -1.56 25.33
N VAL A 224 -3.24 -0.64 24.38
CA VAL A 224 -3.35 -0.99 22.95
C VAL A 224 -1.95 -1.25 22.39
N ASP A 225 -1.77 -2.41 21.77
CA ASP A 225 -0.56 -2.69 20.99
C ASP A 225 -0.70 -2.10 19.59
N PHE A 226 0.36 -1.44 19.12
CA PHE A 226 0.46 -0.86 17.79
C PHE A 226 1.71 -1.43 17.10
N PRO A 227 1.66 -2.68 16.58
CA PRO A 227 2.81 -3.27 15.92
C PRO A 227 3.13 -2.53 14.62
N ASN A 228 4.42 -2.25 14.38
CA ASN A 228 4.89 -1.84 13.07
C ASN A 228 4.89 -3.05 12.13
N SER A 229 4.62 -2.79 10.86
CA SER A 229 4.64 -3.83 9.83
C SER A 229 5.25 -3.34 8.52
N MET A 230 5.79 -4.28 7.75
CA MET A 230 6.13 -4.10 6.35
C MET A 230 5.33 -5.10 5.53
N VAL A 231 4.63 -4.61 4.54
CA VAL A 231 3.80 -5.39 3.62
C VAL A 231 4.28 -5.19 2.19
N ASP A 232 4.34 -6.25 1.40
CA ASP A 232 4.74 -6.18 0.00
C ASP A 232 3.98 -7.20 -0.84
N ARG A 233 3.17 -6.70 -1.74
CA ARG A 233 2.47 -7.44 -2.80
C ARG A 233 1.92 -6.48 -3.85
N ILE A 234 2.05 -6.83 -5.11
CA ILE A 234 1.38 -6.10 -6.20
C ILE A 234 -0.04 -6.68 -6.37
N ALA A 235 -1.03 -5.85 -6.09
CA ALA A 235 -2.45 -6.17 -6.12
C ALA A 235 -3.24 -5.06 -6.84
N PRO A 236 -3.34 -5.10 -8.18
CA PRO A 236 -4.02 -4.06 -8.95
C PRO A 236 -5.53 -4.07 -8.71
N GLN A 237 -6.17 -2.98 -9.09
CA GLN A 237 -7.63 -2.94 -9.13
C GLN A 237 -8.16 -3.82 -10.26
N VAL A 238 -9.30 -4.44 -10.02
CA VAL A 238 -9.99 -5.28 -10.99
C VAL A 238 -11.11 -4.47 -11.66
N SER A 239 -10.96 -4.20 -12.94
CA SER A 239 -11.98 -3.59 -13.79
C SER A 239 -13.11 -4.57 -14.12
N ASP A 240 -14.22 -4.07 -14.63
CA ASP A 240 -15.34 -4.93 -15.07
C ASP A 240 -14.92 -5.94 -16.16
N ALA A 241 -14.02 -5.52 -17.05
CA ALA A 241 -13.50 -6.40 -18.09
C ALA A 241 -12.59 -7.50 -17.51
N GLU A 242 -11.76 -7.16 -16.53
CA GLU A 242 -10.90 -8.13 -15.83
C GLU A 242 -11.74 -9.07 -14.96
N ARG A 243 -12.77 -8.56 -14.28
CA ARG A 243 -13.73 -9.41 -13.53
C ARG A 243 -14.35 -10.45 -14.45
N ALA A 244 -14.82 -10.04 -15.64
CA ALA A 244 -15.39 -10.96 -16.60
C ALA A 244 -14.40 -12.04 -17.04
N LYS A 245 -13.12 -11.68 -17.26
CA LYS A 245 -12.05 -12.63 -17.61
C LYS A 245 -11.73 -13.60 -16.46
N LEU A 246 -11.58 -13.10 -15.23
CA LEU A 246 -11.31 -13.92 -14.05
C LEU A 246 -12.44 -14.92 -13.79
N ASN A 247 -13.69 -14.48 -13.89
CA ASN A 247 -14.85 -15.32 -13.72
C ASN A 247 -14.94 -16.39 -14.84
N ALA A 248 -14.69 -16.01 -16.09
CA ALA A 248 -14.70 -16.95 -17.21
C ALA A 248 -13.61 -18.01 -17.08
N SER A 249 -12.40 -17.63 -16.64
CA SER A 249 -11.27 -18.56 -16.47
C SER A 249 -11.45 -19.52 -15.30
N SER A 250 -12.01 -19.05 -14.19
CA SER A 250 -12.26 -19.84 -12.98
C SER A 250 -13.56 -20.67 -13.06
N GLY A 251 -14.51 -20.27 -13.89
CA GLY A 251 -15.88 -20.83 -13.90
C GLY A 251 -16.73 -20.39 -12.72
N VAL A 252 -16.27 -19.45 -11.90
CA VAL A 252 -16.95 -18.90 -10.72
C VAL A 252 -17.61 -17.57 -11.10
N ASP A 253 -18.86 -17.36 -10.75
CA ASP A 253 -19.53 -16.06 -10.83
C ASP A 253 -19.34 -15.30 -9.52
N ASP A 254 -18.22 -14.57 -9.48
CA ASP A 254 -17.82 -13.75 -8.34
C ASP A 254 -18.03 -12.26 -8.67
N ARG A 255 -18.75 -11.55 -7.82
CA ARG A 255 -18.99 -10.11 -7.95
C ARG A 255 -17.79 -9.27 -7.53
N LEU A 256 -16.90 -9.85 -6.73
CA LEU A 256 -15.78 -9.17 -6.08
C LEU A 256 -14.47 -9.96 -6.24
N PRO A 257 -14.11 -10.47 -7.42
CA PRO A 257 -12.84 -11.16 -7.57
C PRO A 257 -11.68 -10.21 -7.30
N ALA A 258 -10.57 -10.76 -6.82
CA ALA A 258 -9.33 -10.03 -6.66
C ALA A 258 -8.21 -10.75 -7.42
N MET A 259 -7.16 -10.02 -7.77
CA MET A 259 -5.98 -10.58 -8.40
C MET A 259 -4.71 -10.00 -7.80
N ALA A 260 -3.65 -10.79 -7.79
CA ALA A 260 -2.34 -10.37 -7.32
C ALA A 260 -1.24 -11.21 -7.98
N GLU A 261 0.01 -10.76 -7.80
CA GLU A 261 1.18 -11.60 -8.04
C GLU A 261 1.26 -12.76 -7.01
N THR A 262 2.06 -13.79 -7.31
CA THR A 262 2.31 -14.88 -6.35
C THR A 262 3.22 -14.45 -5.20
N PHE A 263 4.07 -13.43 -5.39
CA PHE A 263 4.87 -12.88 -4.31
C PHE A 263 3.99 -12.26 -3.24
N ASN A 264 4.24 -12.61 -1.98
CA ASN A 264 3.51 -12.08 -0.83
C ASN A 264 4.46 -12.04 0.36
N GLN A 265 4.63 -10.87 0.98
CA GLN A 265 5.48 -10.70 2.15
C GLN A 265 4.79 -9.84 3.20
N TRP A 266 4.77 -10.34 4.42
CA TRP A 266 4.34 -9.59 5.59
C TRP A 266 5.36 -9.79 6.71
N VAL A 267 5.99 -8.69 7.14
CA VAL A 267 6.90 -8.65 8.28
C VAL A 267 6.26 -7.76 9.33
N VAL A 268 6.14 -8.21 10.56
CA VAL A 268 5.42 -7.49 11.62
C VAL A 268 6.08 -7.71 12.98
N GLU A 269 6.01 -6.72 13.87
CA GLU A 269 6.39 -6.86 15.27
C GLU A 269 5.43 -7.80 16.01
N ASP A 270 5.97 -8.71 16.85
CA ASP A 270 5.12 -9.60 17.65
C ASP A 270 4.57 -8.90 18.90
N ARG A 271 3.70 -7.93 18.67
CA ARG A 271 3.04 -7.11 19.71
C ARG A 271 1.52 -7.31 19.64
N PHE A 272 1.08 -8.51 20.06
CA PHE A 272 -0.32 -8.93 20.05
C PHE A 272 -0.69 -9.57 21.41
N ARG A 273 -0.60 -8.82 22.48
CA ARG A 273 -0.79 -9.32 23.87
C ARG A 273 -2.14 -10.01 24.11
N TYR A 274 -3.13 -9.75 23.29
CA TYR A 274 -4.45 -10.37 23.41
C TYR A 274 -4.64 -11.59 22.52
N GLY A 275 -3.56 -12.06 21.92
CA GLY A 275 -3.51 -13.23 21.03
C GLY A 275 -3.67 -12.86 19.55
N ARG A 276 -3.12 -13.71 18.73
CA ARG A 276 -3.13 -13.64 17.26
C ARG A 276 -3.22 -15.04 16.65
N PRO A 277 -3.61 -15.17 15.37
CA PRO A 277 -3.51 -16.45 14.68
C PRO A 277 -2.06 -16.87 14.49
N ALA A 278 -1.83 -18.16 14.22
CA ALA A 278 -0.50 -18.75 13.99
C ALA A 278 0.06 -18.33 12.61
N LEU A 279 0.25 -17.04 12.40
CA LEU A 279 0.63 -16.44 11.11
C LEU A 279 2.06 -16.84 10.68
N GLU A 280 2.95 -17.12 11.63
CA GLU A 280 4.31 -17.64 11.34
C GLU A 280 4.29 -18.98 10.63
N ALA A 281 3.30 -19.82 10.91
CA ALA A 281 3.16 -21.12 10.28
C ALA A 281 2.72 -21.04 8.80
N VAL A 282 2.25 -19.88 8.37
CA VAL A 282 1.79 -19.61 6.99
C VAL A 282 2.64 -18.56 6.27
N GLY A 283 3.81 -18.21 6.82
CA GLY A 283 4.83 -17.42 6.13
C GLY A 283 4.91 -15.95 6.52
N VAL A 284 4.13 -15.48 7.51
CA VAL A 284 4.34 -14.15 8.09
C VAL A 284 5.61 -14.16 8.95
N THR A 285 6.44 -13.15 8.80
CA THR A 285 7.72 -13.05 9.52
C THR A 285 7.56 -12.09 10.70
N PHE A 286 7.77 -12.59 11.93
CA PHE A 286 7.77 -11.76 13.13
C PHE A 286 9.18 -11.28 13.47
N ARG A 287 9.36 -9.95 13.57
CA ARG A 287 10.67 -9.31 13.77
C ARG A 287 10.54 -8.01 14.55
N ASP A 288 11.59 -7.68 15.30
CA ASP A 288 11.71 -6.37 15.98
C ASP A 288 12.35 -5.29 15.08
N ASP A 289 13.07 -5.70 14.01
CA ASP A 289 13.77 -4.83 13.08
C ASP A 289 12.96 -4.51 11.80
N VAL A 290 11.63 -4.41 11.90
CA VAL A 290 10.71 -4.12 10.77
C VAL A 290 11.15 -2.89 9.99
N ALA A 291 11.65 -1.85 10.65
CA ALA A 291 12.13 -0.64 10.01
C ALA A 291 13.23 -0.88 8.96
N ALA A 292 14.10 -1.89 9.18
CA ALA A 292 15.12 -2.27 8.20
C ALA A 292 14.51 -2.88 6.93
N PHE A 293 13.44 -3.71 7.08
CA PHE A 293 12.69 -4.25 5.94
C PHE A 293 11.98 -3.14 5.14
N VAL A 294 11.36 -2.19 5.84
CA VAL A 294 10.72 -1.02 5.20
C VAL A 294 11.76 -0.21 4.41
N ALA A 295 12.95 0.00 4.97
CA ALA A 295 14.02 0.74 4.32
C ALA A 295 14.53 0.03 3.06
N VAL A 296 14.76 -1.29 3.13
CA VAL A 296 15.18 -2.10 1.96
C VAL A 296 14.11 -2.06 0.88
N LYS A 297 12.85 -2.38 1.23
CA LYS A 297 11.74 -2.35 0.29
C LYS A 297 11.60 -0.97 -0.38
N GLY A 298 11.59 0.10 0.42
CA GLY A 298 11.41 1.47 -0.07
C GLY A 298 12.51 1.89 -1.05
N ARG A 299 13.77 1.63 -0.69
CA ARG A 299 14.93 2.00 -1.51
C ARG A 299 15.14 1.10 -2.73
N MET A 300 14.64 -0.13 -2.70
CA MET A 300 14.83 -1.06 -3.81
C MET A 300 13.59 -1.10 -4.73
N ILE A 301 12.49 -1.70 -4.31
CA ILE A 301 11.35 -1.92 -5.20
C ILE A 301 10.56 -0.62 -5.46
N ASN A 302 10.23 0.16 -4.41
CA ASN A 302 9.43 1.37 -4.62
C ASN A 302 10.22 2.44 -5.39
N ALA A 303 11.51 2.60 -5.11
CA ALA A 303 12.39 3.51 -5.86
C ALA A 303 12.55 3.06 -7.32
N SER A 304 12.74 1.76 -7.58
CA SER A 304 12.80 1.22 -8.94
C SER A 304 11.51 1.46 -9.73
N HIS A 305 10.35 1.40 -9.08
CA HIS A 305 9.08 1.78 -9.70
C HIS A 305 9.11 3.22 -10.24
N MET A 306 9.68 4.17 -9.50
CA MET A 306 9.76 5.57 -9.95
C MET A 306 10.72 5.73 -11.13
N HIS A 307 11.90 5.08 -11.07
CA HIS A 307 12.86 5.07 -12.18
C HIS A 307 12.29 4.49 -13.48
N MET A 308 11.40 3.53 -13.39
CA MET A 308 10.68 2.95 -14.54
C MET A 308 9.55 3.86 -15.01
N ALA A 309 8.71 4.34 -14.09
CA ALA A 309 7.43 4.94 -14.42
C ALA A 309 7.56 6.23 -15.24
N TYR A 310 8.30 7.22 -14.75
CA TYR A 310 8.33 8.53 -15.40
C TYR A 310 8.91 8.50 -16.82
N PRO A 311 10.08 7.93 -17.08
CA PRO A 311 10.58 7.89 -18.46
C PRO A 311 9.67 7.07 -19.37
N SER A 312 9.03 6.01 -18.87
CA SER A 312 8.12 5.18 -19.68
C SER A 312 6.81 5.91 -19.99
N ILE A 313 6.21 6.62 -19.03
CA ILE A 313 5.02 7.46 -19.25
C ILE A 313 5.31 8.53 -20.32
N LEU A 314 6.45 9.19 -20.22
CA LEU A 314 6.86 10.22 -21.18
C LEU A 314 7.05 9.67 -22.58
N ARG A 315 7.51 8.44 -22.75
CA ARG A 315 7.65 7.75 -24.04
C ARG A 315 6.33 7.23 -24.60
N GLY A 316 5.24 7.28 -23.82
CA GLY A 316 3.90 6.86 -24.25
C GLY A 316 3.48 5.48 -23.75
N GLU A 317 4.31 4.75 -23.00
CA GLU A 317 3.87 3.51 -22.35
C GLU A 317 2.87 3.79 -21.23
N ARG A 318 1.99 2.82 -20.97
CA ARG A 318 0.95 2.94 -19.93
C ARG A 318 0.91 1.75 -18.97
N ILE A 319 1.56 0.65 -19.34
CA ILE A 319 1.55 -0.62 -18.59
C ILE A 319 2.97 -0.97 -18.19
N VAL A 320 3.14 -1.40 -16.92
CA VAL A 320 4.45 -1.72 -16.31
C VAL A 320 5.20 -2.79 -17.11
N HIS A 321 4.60 -3.94 -17.38
CA HIS A 321 5.28 -5.02 -18.09
C HIS A 321 5.59 -4.69 -19.57
N GLU A 322 4.89 -3.73 -20.17
CA GLU A 322 5.20 -3.25 -21.53
C GLU A 322 6.46 -2.37 -21.49
N ALA A 323 6.59 -1.48 -20.51
CA ALA A 323 7.81 -0.72 -20.29
C ALA A 323 9.03 -1.62 -20.07
N MET A 324 8.85 -2.71 -19.32
CA MET A 324 9.91 -3.69 -19.03
C MET A 324 10.37 -4.52 -20.24
N ARG A 325 9.66 -4.45 -21.39
CA ARG A 325 10.15 -5.04 -22.66
C ARG A 325 11.32 -4.27 -23.27
N ASP A 326 11.49 -3.01 -22.89
CA ASP A 326 12.66 -2.23 -23.33
C ASP A 326 13.87 -2.59 -22.46
N PRO A 327 14.93 -3.19 -23.05
CA PRO A 327 16.13 -3.57 -22.29
C PRO A 327 16.85 -2.39 -21.65
N ARG A 328 16.62 -1.16 -22.12
CA ARG A 328 17.18 0.06 -21.53
C ARG A 328 16.54 0.38 -20.20
N ILE A 329 15.23 0.19 -20.05
CA ILE A 329 14.52 0.34 -18.76
C ILE A 329 15.02 -0.72 -17.77
N VAL A 330 15.13 -1.98 -18.20
CA VAL A 330 15.71 -3.05 -17.37
C VAL A 330 17.12 -2.67 -16.91
N ARG A 331 17.97 -2.21 -17.84
CA ARG A 331 19.35 -1.78 -17.53
C ARG A 331 19.37 -0.58 -16.57
N LEU A 332 18.47 0.39 -16.73
CA LEU A 332 18.36 1.54 -15.82
C LEU A 332 18.10 1.06 -14.38
N ILE A 333 17.11 0.20 -14.20
CA ILE A 333 16.75 -0.37 -12.89
C ILE A 333 17.92 -1.17 -12.32
N SER A 334 18.51 -2.06 -13.11
CA SER A 334 19.63 -2.91 -12.68
C SER A 334 20.86 -2.08 -12.27
N THR A 335 21.17 -1.02 -13.05
CA THR A 335 22.29 -0.14 -12.74
C THR A 335 22.02 0.70 -11.50
N PHE A 336 20.81 1.24 -11.35
CA PHE A 336 20.38 1.95 -10.15
C PHE A 336 20.53 1.06 -8.90
N LEU A 337 20.00 -0.15 -8.94
CA LEU A 337 20.10 -1.07 -7.80
C LEU A 337 21.55 -1.46 -7.49
N SER A 338 22.33 -1.88 -8.48
CA SER A 338 23.68 -2.40 -8.28
C SER A 338 24.70 -1.33 -7.91
N ARG A 339 24.54 -0.08 -8.35
CA ARG A 339 25.51 1.00 -8.11
C ARG A 339 25.07 1.99 -7.04
N ASP A 340 23.76 2.32 -6.97
CA ASP A 340 23.29 3.42 -6.12
C ASP A 340 22.62 2.95 -4.84
N VAL A 341 22.13 1.70 -4.80
CA VAL A 341 21.38 1.20 -3.64
C VAL A 341 22.11 0.07 -2.91
N ILE A 342 22.38 -1.06 -3.57
CA ILE A 342 22.91 -2.27 -2.93
C ILE A 342 24.22 -2.02 -2.16
N PRO A 343 25.20 -1.24 -2.65
CA PRO A 343 26.43 -0.97 -1.92
C PRO A 343 26.25 -0.18 -0.63
N TYR A 344 25.08 0.48 -0.47
CA TYR A 344 24.80 1.43 0.60
C TYR A 344 23.58 1.07 1.46
N VAL A 345 22.95 -0.07 1.21
CA VAL A 345 21.83 -0.53 2.02
C VAL A 345 22.32 -1.57 3.03
N GLU A 346 21.92 -1.41 4.27
CA GLU A 346 22.14 -2.42 5.31
C GLU A 346 20.92 -3.35 5.33
N PRO A 347 21.06 -4.60 4.86
CA PRO A 347 19.94 -5.52 4.86
C PRO A 347 19.63 -5.98 6.31
N PRO A 348 18.35 -6.31 6.60
CA PRO A 348 18.00 -6.94 7.86
C PRO A 348 18.81 -8.22 8.10
N THR A 349 19.06 -8.56 9.36
CA THR A 349 19.84 -9.75 9.72
C THR A 349 19.25 -11.02 9.08
N GLY A 350 20.08 -11.74 8.34
CA GLY A 350 19.71 -12.98 7.65
C GLY A 350 18.98 -12.77 6.31
N VAL A 351 18.84 -11.53 5.83
CA VAL A 351 18.26 -11.23 4.52
C VAL A 351 19.36 -10.94 3.51
N SER A 352 19.38 -11.66 2.40
CA SER A 352 20.27 -11.39 1.26
C SER A 352 19.58 -10.45 0.28
N VAL A 353 20.27 -9.38 -0.11
CA VAL A 353 19.79 -8.49 -1.19
C VAL A 353 20.36 -8.87 -2.57
N ALA A 354 21.18 -9.91 -2.65
CA ALA A 354 21.85 -10.31 -3.89
C ALA A 354 20.89 -10.68 -5.02
N ASN A 355 19.71 -11.22 -4.70
CA ASN A 355 18.72 -11.62 -5.68
C ASN A 355 17.57 -10.61 -5.86
N TYR A 356 17.64 -9.46 -5.16
CA TYR A 356 16.57 -8.46 -5.22
C TYR A 356 16.41 -7.85 -6.60
N GLU A 357 17.50 -7.62 -7.30
CA GLU A 357 17.48 -7.08 -8.68
C GLU A 357 16.69 -8.03 -9.60
N THR A 358 17.07 -9.31 -9.65
CA THR A 358 16.37 -10.32 -10.46
C THR A 358 14.89 -10.41 -10.09
N MET A 359 14.59 -10.46 -8.80
CA MET A 359 13.21 -10.53 -8.30
C MET A 359 12.38 -9.31 -8.73
N ILE A 360 12.95 -8.10 -8.65
CA ILE A 360 12.25 -6.86 -9.05
C ILE A 360 11.97 -6.89 -10.56
N VAL A 361 12.96 -7.24 -11.37
CA VAL A 361 12.79 -7.33 -12.83
C VAL A 361 11.73 -8.37 -13.20
N GLU A 362 11.74 -9.55 -12.59
CA GLU A 362 10.74 -10.60 -12.82
C GLU A 362 9.32 -10.13 -12.42
N ARG A 363 9.17 -9.49 -11.26
CA ARG A 363 7.87 -8.99 -10.77
C ARG A 363 7.30 -7.93 -11.70
N PHE A 364 8.11 -6.95 -12.12
CA PHE A 364 7.68 -5.87 -13.01
C PHE A 364 7.38 -6.37 -14.42
N SER A 365 8.08 -7.40 -14.87
CA SER A 365 7.88 -8.00 -16.19
C SER A 365 6.65 -8.90 -16.29
N ASN A 366 5.93 -9.17 -15.19
CA ASN A 366 4.79 -10.07 -15.17
C ASN A 366 3.59 -9.51 -15.96
N PRO A 367 3.27 -10.05 -17.15
CA PRO A 367 2.22 -9.47 -18.00
C PRO A 367 0.81 -9.70 -17.46
N ALA A 368 0.64 -10.69 -16.59
CA ALA A 368 -0.68 -11.03 -16.05
C ALA A 368 -1.18 -10.01 -15.01
N ILE A 369 -0.26 -9.25 -14.41
CA ILE A 369 -0.62 -8.24 -13.42
C ILE A 369 -1.20 -6.97 -14.08
N GLY A 370 -0.68 -6.58 -15.25
CA GLY A 370 -1.20 -5.44 -16.02
C GLY A 370 -1.17 -4.11 -15.25
N ASP A 371 -0.21 -3.92 -14.36
CA ASP A 371 -0.16 -2.72 -13.50
C ASP A 371 0.03 -1.44 -14.32
N GLN A 372 -0.64 -0.37 -13.88
CA GLN A 372 -0.73 0.89 -14.62
C GLN A 372 0.39 1.85 -14.23
N LEU A 373 1.19 2.32 -15.19
CA LEU A 373 2.28 3.27 -14.95
C LEU A 373 1.79 4.58 -14.31
N LEU A 374 0.61 5.09 -14.72
CA LEU A 374 0.04 6.30 -14.13
C LEU A 374 -0.36 6.11 -12.65
N ARG A 375 -0.78 4.90 -12.25
CA ARG A 375 -1.03 4.57 -10.85
C ARG A 375 0.28 4.52 -10.06
N VAL A 376 1.31 3.93 -10.64
CA VAL A 376 2.64 3.83 -10.03
C VAL A 376 3.27 5.21 -9.87
N GLY A 377 3.27 6.02 -10.93
CA GLY A 377 3.89 7.35 -10.97
C GLY A 377 3.10 8.46 -10.28
N GLY A 378 1.77 8.26 -10.02
CA GLY A 378 0.96 9.26 -9.32
C GLY A 378 1.39 9.46 -7.87
N ASP A 379 1.12 10.65 -7.31
CA ASP A 379 1.55 11.07 -5.99
C ASP A 379 3.09 11.01 -5.81
N GLY A 380 3.79 11.39 -6.88
CA GLY A 380 5.24 11.35 -6.95
C GLY A 380 5.91 12.34 -6.01
N ALA A 381 5.31 13.50 -5.81
CA ALA A 381 5.83 14.51 -4.91
C ALA A 381 5.88 14.04 -3.44
N SER A 382 4.97 13.15 -3.00
CA SER A 382 5.09 12.48 -1.70
C SER A 382 6.11 11.34 -1.74
N LYS A 383 6.04 10.50 -2.78
CA LYS A 383 6.79 9.23 -2.85
C LYS A 383 8.29 9.41 -3.08
N LEU A 384 8.69 10.33 -3.98
CA LEU A 384 10.09 10.53 -4.34
C LEU A 384 10.96 10.91 -3.13
N PRO A 385 10.60 11.88 -2.29
CA PRO A 385 11.37 12.17 -1.08
C PRO A 385 11.45 10.97 -0.12
N ILE A 386 10.38 10.20 0.02
CA ILE A 386 10.33 9.04 0.92
C ILE A 386 11.30 7.95 0.45
N PHE A 387 11.31 7.61 -0.84
CA PHE A 387 12.05 6.45 -1.34
C PHE A 387 13.48 6.78 -1.77
N HIS A 388 13.77 8.04 -2.18
CA HIS A 388 15.05 8.43 -2.75
C HIS A 388 15.95 9.27 -1.82
N SER A 389 15.40 10.00 -0.82
CA SER A 389 16.17 10.91 0.03
C SER A 389 17.41 10.26 0.67
N LYS A 390 17.24 9.04 1.22
CA LYS A 390 18.35 8.33 1.86
C LYS A 390 19.42 7.89 0.86
N THR A 391 19.00 7.45 -0.33
CA THR A 391 19.91 7.09 -1.42
C THR A 391 20.67 8.31 -1.89
N ILE A 392 19.99 9.41 -2.21
CA ILE A 392 20.59 10.68 -2.62
C ILE A 392 21.59 11.19 -1.57
N ALA A 393 21.18 11.26 -0.30
CA ALA A 393 22.06 11.71 0.78
C ALA A 393 23.32 10.84 0.92
N THR A 394 23.17 9.53 0.75
CA THR A 394 24.29 8.58 0.82
C THR A 394 25.24 8.74 -0.36
N LEU A 395 24.72 8.91 -1.58
CA LEU A 395 25.53 9.16 -2.78
C LEU A 395 26.30 10.48 -2.68
N ILE A 396 25.63 11.55 -2.18
CA ILE A 396 26.29 12.84 -1.93
C ILE A 396 27.45 12.68 -0.93
N ALA A 397 27.20 12.01 0.20
CA ALA A 397 28.21 11.80 1.23
C ALA A 397 29.40 10.95 0.73
N ALA A 398 29.15 10.01 -0.18
CA ALA A 398 30.16 9.17 -0.79
C ALA A 398 30.89 9.86 -1.98
N GLY A 399 30.47 11.03 -2.42
CA GLY A 399 30.95 11.65 -3.65
C GLY A 399 30.68 10.82 -4.90
N ALA A 400 29.62 9.99 -4.86
CA ALA A 400 29.25 9.08 -5.92
C ALA A 400 28.45 9.79 -7.04
N ASP A 401 28.21 9.06 -8.14
CA ASP A 401 27.46 9.55 -9.28
C ASP A 401 25.99 9.78 -8.92
N LEU A 402 25.46 10.95 -9.32
CA LEU A 402 24.07 11.36 -9.09
C LEU A 402 23.25 11.41 -10.40
N SER A 403 23.81 10.97 -11.53
CA SER A 403 23.20 11.13 -12.85
C SER A 403 21.83 10.45 -12.95
N ARG A 404 21.68 9.26 -12.37
CA ARG A 404 20.41 8.49 -12.39
C ARG A 404 19.33 9.16 -11.56
N GLU A 405 19.68 9.69 -10.38
CA GLU A 405 18.72 10.44 -9.55
C GLU A 405 18.35 11.80 -10.20
N ALA A 406 19.30 12.45 -10.87
CA ALA A 406 19.02 13.65 -11.63
C ALA A 406 18.12 13.36 -12.86
N PHE A 407 18.35 12.23 -13.54
CA PHE A 407 17.48 11.75 -14.62
C PHE A 407 16.05 11.49 -14.12
N LEU A 408 15.92 10.80 -13.00
CA LEU A 408 14.62 10.54 -12.37
C LEU A 408 13.83 11.82 -12.12
N LEU A 409 14.46 12.80 -11.42
CA LEU A 409 13.78 14.05 -11.06
C LEU A 409 13.51 14.95 -12.26
N ALA A 410 14.37 14.94 -13.29
CA ALA A 410 14.10 15.64 -14.54
C ALA A 410 12.92 15.01 -15.31
N CYS A 411 12.83 13.67 -15.36
CA CYS A 411 11.66 12.98 -15.92
C CYS A 411 10.40 13.28 -15.13
N PHE A 412 10.47 13.35 -13.79
CA PHE A 412 9.34 13.74 -12.95
C PHE A 412 8.90 15.19 -13.24
N ALA A 413 9.83 16.14 -13.32
CA ALA A 413 9.51 17.52 -13.69
C ALA A 413 8.78 17.61 -15.04
N ARG A 414 9.21 16.83 -16.02
CA ARG A 414 8.57 16.75 -17.35
C ARG A 414 7.20 16.07 -17.29
N TYR A 415 7.05 14.99 -16.48
CA TYR A 415 5.76 14.31 -16.23
C TYR A 415 4.70 15.26 -15.67
N LEU A 416 5.07 16.19 -14.77
CA LEU A 416 4.15 17.17 -14.19
C LEU A 416 3.48 18.09 -15.23
N LEU A 417 4.00 18.16 -16.46
CA LEU A 417 3.35 18.89 -17.54
C LEU A 417 2.16 18.13 -18.17
N GLY A 418 1.92 16.87 -17.81
CA GLY A 418 0.75 16.09 -18.20
C GLY A 418 0.72 15.70 -19.69
N ARG A 419 1.88 15.69 -20.37
CA ARG A 419 1.95 15.42 -21.81
C ARG A 419 3.19 14.58 -22.15
N ASP A 420 3.00 13.50 -22.93
CA ASP A 420 4.08 12.62 -23.38
C ASP A 420 4.78 13.14 -24.64
N ASP A 421 5.88 12.48 -25.03
CA ASP A 421 6.69 12.86 -26.19
C ASP A 421 5.97 12.66 -27.53
N ASN A 422 4.88 11.87 -27.55
CA ASN A 422 4.01 11.70 -28.73
C ASN A 422 2.95 12.81 -28.81
N GLY A 423 2.92 13.73 -27.85
CA GLY A 423 1.97 14.82 -27.76
C GLY A 423 0.60 14.44 -27.18
N SER A 424 0.48 13.24 -26.57
CA SER A 424 -0.75 12.80 -25.91
C SER A 424 -0.81 13.28 -24.47
N ASP A 425 -1.95 13.83 -24.07
CA ASP A 425 -2.18 14.27 -22.71
C ASP A 425 -2.49 13.08 -21.79
N PHE A 426 -2.09 13.19 -20.53
CA PHE A 426 -2.43 12.24 -19.48
C PHE A 426 -2.71 12.97 -18.15
N PRO A 427 -3.52 12.37 -17.25
CA PRO A 427 -3.82 12.99 -15.96
C PRO A 427 -2.60 12.94 -15.03
N VAL A 428 -2.37 14.05 -14.32
CA VAL A 428 -1.36 14.16 -13.25
C VAL A 428 -2.09 14.26 -11.92
N PHE A 429 -1.68 13.43 -10.97
CA PHE A 429 -2.24 13.40 -9.62
C PHE A 429 -1.15 13.65 -8.59
N GLU A 430 -1.06 14.88 -8.06
CA GLU A 430 -0.05 15.33 -7.10
C GLU A 430 -0.71 16.17 -5.99
N PRO A 431 -1.41 15.52 -5.05
CA PRO A 431 -2.25 16.21 -4.07
C PRO A 431 -1.48 17.06 -3.05
N VAL A 432 -0.19 16.78 -2.84
CA VAL A 432 0.64 17.51 -1.87
C VAL A 432 1.26 18.78 -2.44
N LEU A 433 1.27 18.96 -3.77
CA LEU A 433 1.79 20.17 -4.38
C LEU A 433 0.80 21.34 -4.22
N THR A 434 1.27 22.43 -3.59
CA THR A 434 0.52 23.64 -3.40
C THR A 434 0.44 24.48 -4.69
N ALA A 435 -0.44 25.49 -4.71
CA ALA A 435 -0.51 26.44 -5.84
C ALA A 435 0.83 27.14 -6.08
N ALA A 436 1.59 27.45 -5.02
CA ALA A 436 2.91 28.08 -5.12
C ALA A 436 3.95 27.12 -5.72
N ASP A 437 3.91 25.82 -5.34
CA ASP A 437 4.78 24.81 -5.94
C ASP A 437 4.51 24.67 -7.45
N TRP A 438 3.23 24.59 -7.83
CA TRP A 438 2.83 24.53 -9.24
C TRP A 438 3.26 25.77 -10.05
N GLU A 439 3.28 26.96 -9.46
CA GLU A 439 3.78 28.16 -10.10
C GLU A 439 5.28 28.05 -10.37
N GLN A 440 6.08 27.67 -9.37
CA GLN A 440 7.53 27.47 -9.52
C GLN A 440 7.87 26.41 -10.58
N ILE A 441 7.12 25.31 -10.63
CA ILE A 441 7.35 24.22 -11.59
C ILE A 441 7.00 24.65 -13.02
N ARG A 442 5.98 25.51 -13.20
CA ARG A 442 5.62 26.03 -14.52
C ARG A 442 6.60 27.07 -15.04
N ASP A 443 7.22 27.85 -14.15
CA ASP A 443 8.19 28.87 -14.54
C ASP A 443 9.49 28.25 -15.09
N GLU A 444 9.98 27.20 -14.45
CA GLU A 444 11.14 26.46 -14.92
C GLU A 444 11.13 25.01 -14.40
N PRO A 445 11.64 24.02 -15.17
CA PRO A 445 11.70 22.62 -14.73
C PRO A 445 12.40 22.41 -13.38
N ALA A 446 13.41 23.21 -13.08
CA ALA A 446 14.15 23.17 -11.82
C ALA A 446 13.35 23.71 -10.63
N GLY A 447 12.19 24.30 -10.85
CA GLY A 447 11.24 24.66 -9.82
C GLY A 447 10.81 23.46 -8.96
N VAL A 448 10.79 22.25 -9.54
CA VAL A 448 10.50 21.03 -8.80
C VAL A 448 11.47 20.80 -7.63
N LEU A 449 12.76 21.15 -7.80
CA LEU A 449 13.79 20.99 -6.77
C LEU A 449 13.62 21.95 -5.58
N ARG A 450 12.82 22.99 -5.75
CA ARG A 450 12.49 23.99 -4.73
C ARG A 450 11.07 23.87 -4.19
N ALA A 451 10.25 23.00 -4.80
CA ALA A 451 8.92 22.70 -4.30
C ALA A 451 9.00 22.11 -2.87
N ALA A 452 8.01 22.44 -2.04
CA ALA A 452 8.02 22.13 -0.61
C ALA A 452 8.44 20.68 -0.28
N PRO A 453 7.96 19.62 -0.96
CA PRO A 453 8.36 18.25 -0.66
C PRO A 453 9.86 17.96 -0.90
N PHE A 454 10.53 18.70 -1.79
CA PHE A 454 11.92 18.45 -2.20
C PHE A 454 12.94 19.37 -1.53
N THR A 455 12.49 20.46 -0.89
CA THR A 455 13.38 21.48 -0.30
C THR A 455 14.39 20.90 0.68
N SER A 456 13.99 19.92 1.50
CA SER A 456 14.84 19.26 2.50
C SER A 456 15.99 18.45 1.89
N LEU A 457 15.95 18.14 0.60
CA LEU A 457 16.99 17.40 -0.10
C LEU A 457 18.20 18.28 -0.46
N GLY A 458 18.03 19.60 -0.48
CA GLY A 458 19.09 20.57 -0.82
C GLY A 458 19.64 20.47 -2.25
N LEU A 459 18.89 19.83 -3.18
CA LEU A 459 19.37 19.52 -4.53
C LEU A 459 19.42 20.73 -5.45
N ALA A 460 18.62 21.73 -5.19
CA ALA A 460 18.61 22.98 -5.99
C ALA A 460 19.98 23.68 -5.97
N ASP A 461 20.68 23.60 -4.84
CA ASP A 461 21.98 24.26 -4.62
C ASP A 461 23.18 23.29 -4.75
N HIS A 462 22.94 22.00 -4.97
CA HIS A 462 24.01 21.02 -5.12
C HIS A 462 24.56 21.02 -6.54
N ALA A 463 25.71 21.66 -6.73
CA ALA A 463 26.25 22.02 -8.04
C ALA A 463 26.41 20.86 -9.04
N SER A 464 26.86 19.66 -8.61
CA SER A 464 26.98 18.51 -9.51
C SER A 464 25.63 17.93 -9.90
N PHE A 465 24.70 17.82 -8.96
CA PHE A 465 23.35 17.37 -9.21
C PHE A 465 22.63 18.33 -10.16
N ARG A 466 22.68 19.62 -9.88
CA ARG A 466 22.04 20.65 -10.70
C ARG A 466 22.54 20.62 -12.15
N ARG A 467 23.84 20.49 -12.39
CA ARG A 467 24.39 20.35 -13.76
C ARG A 467 23.86 19.09 -14.47
N ALA A 468 23.79 17.96 -13.78
CA ALA A 468 23.23 16.74 -14.34
C ALA A 468 21.73 16.89 -14.66
N PHE A 469 20.96 17.46 -13.75
CA PHE A 469 19.53 17.73 -13.92
C PHE A 469 19.27 18.67 -15.11
N ASP A 470 19.97 19.79 -15.21
CA ASP A 470 19.80 20.76 -16.30
C ASP A 470 20.09 20.13 -17.65
N ARG A 471 21.19 19.36 -17.77
CA ARG A 471 21.55 18.64 -18.99
C ARG A 471 20.46 17.66 -19.42
N VAL A 472 19.93 16.87 -18.49
CA VAL A 472 18.83 15.93 -18.78
C VAL A 472 17.58 16.68 -19.18
N THR A 473 17.24 17.77 -18.51
CA THR A 473 16.08 18.61 -18.84
C THR A 473 16.18 19.19 -20.25
N GLU A 474 17.35 19.66 -20.65
CA GLU A 474 17.60 20.13 -22.01
C GLU A 474 17.41 19.00 -23.04
N THR A 475 17.95 17.80 -22.75
CA THR A 475 17.78 16.62 -23.63
C THR A 475 16.31 16.22 -23.74
N LEU A 476 15.58 16.19 -22.62
CA LEU A 476 14.13 15.90 -22.60
C LEU A 476 13.34 16.90 -23.44
N ALA A 477 13.67 18.19 -23.34
CA ALA A 477 12.98 19.23 -24.09
C ALA A 477 13.24 19.14 -25.61
N GLN A 478 14.46 18.80 -26.01
CA GLN A 478 14.88 18.82 -27.40
C GLN A 478 14.66 17.47 -28.13
N TYR A 479 14.85 16.35 -27.44
CA TYR A 479 14.92 15.01 -28.06
C TYR A 479 14.01 13.97 -27.39
N GLY A 480 13.34 14.30 -26.29
CA GLY A 480 12.45 13.43 -25.55
C GLY A 480 13.12 12.41 -24.65
N ALA A 481 12.31 11.63 -23.93
CA ALA A 481 12.73 10.72 -22.88
C ALA A 481 13.57 9.53 -23.38
N SER A 482 13.35 9.10 -24.63
CA SER A 482 14.11 7.99 -25.21
C SER A 482 15.59 8.34 -25.35
N LYS A 483 15.90 9.56 -25.83
CA LYS A 483 17.28 10.01 -25.97
C LYS A 483 17.93 10.28 -24.59
N ALA A 484 17.18 10.90 -23.66
CA ALA A 484 17.66 11.13 -22.31
C ALA A 484 17.99 9.81 -21.57
N LEU A 485 17.21 8.74 -21.82
CA LEU A 485 17.49 7.40 -21.32
C LEU A 485 18.78 6.82 -21.91
N ASP A 486 19.00 6.97 -23.22
CA ASP A 486 20.23 6.53 -23.86
C ASP A 486 21.46 7.24 -23.27
N ASP A 487 21.35 8.54 -23.04
CA ASP A 487 22.46 9.35 -22.52
C ASP A 487 22.85 8.97 -21.10
N VAL A 488 21.86 8.82 -20.19
CA VAL A 488 22.16 8.42 -18.81
C VAL A 488 22.76 7.01 -18.74
N LEU A 489 22.35 6.11 -19.66
CA LEU A 489 22.91 4.76 -19.72
C LEU A 489 24.32 4.72 -20.36
N ALA A 490 24.68 5.69 -21.17
CA ALA A 490 26.01 5.80 -21.74
C ALA A 490 27.05 6.36 -20.72
N GLU A 491 26.62 7.15 -19.74
CA GLU A 491 27.44 7.67 -18.64
C GLU A 491 27.70 6.63 -17.53
N THR A 492 27.07 5.47 -17.59
CA THR A 492 27.13 4.38 -16.59
C THR A 492 27.84 3.15 -17.12
#